data_891fd614b275d335bec4c603e635f3e4
#
_entry.id   891fd614b275d335bec4c603e635f3e4
#
_cell.length_a   1.000
_cell.length_b   1.000
_cell.length_c   1.000
_cell.angle_alpha   90.00
_cell.angle_beta   90.00
_cell.angle_gamma   90.00
#
_symmetry.space_group_name_H-M   'P 1'
#
loop_
_entity.id
_entity.type
_entity.pdbx_description
1 polymer ?
#
loop_
_entity_poly.entity_id
_entity_poly.type
_entity_poly.pdbx_seq_one_letter_code
_entity_poly.pdbx_strand_id
1 'polypeptide(L)'
;MGKRIWMLLPLSLLFFLSQFYRATSAVIASELMRDLSLTAENLGFLSSVFFYAFALIQIPMGASMDIFGAKRLILFLSSVGIVGAIIFALAHSFHVALIGRALIGIGMACALMGPYKLISIWFPPHDFGTTSGIVLSIGTLGGIVATAPLAFAVNWIGWRGSFLLIALIHLGITIWIYGAVKESPVEYQSDDISDLENKNWVKESFDGVLSVLRLPSFWLIALAAFVRYGTYISIAGLWAGPYLEYVYKIPLIERGKILMLFSVGFLLGGPILGFLSDRVFGNRKSAVLLAMCFYTIFFYPLTSFFSTPSLIMIGGIFFFIGFLTSCGNVMYANIKELLPGSISGTAMSAVNFFTMAGAGVFQHVMGISIDKFSLPQGQLPPEAFSFAFSLCFFSAALGAVAYLFVREVNS
;
A
#
# COMPACT_ATOMS: atom_id res chain seq x y z
N MET A 1 15.69 16.05 -22.73
CA MET A 1 15.81 15.37 -21.42
C MET A 1 15.21 16.20 -20.27
N GLY A 2 15.55 17.49 -20.10
CA GLY A 2 15.06 18.31 -18.98
C GLY A 2 13.53 18.36 -18.80
N LYS A 3 12.74 18.57 -19.84
CA LYS A 3 11.27 18.67 -19.76
C LYS A 3 10.59 17.36 -19.28
N ARG A 4 11.14 16.19 -19.63
CA ARG A 4 10.62 14.87 -19.23
C ARG A 4 10.87 14.59 -17.75
N ILE A 5 12.03 14.99 -17.22
CA ILE A 5 12.36 14.86 -15.78
C ILE A 5 11.46 15.76 -14.93
N TRP A 6 11.16 16.98 -15.39
CA TRP A 6 10.23 17.89 -14.71
C TRP A 6 8.82 17.35 -14.58
N MET A 7 8.38 16.50 -15.50
CA MET A 7 7.10 15.81 -15.43
C MET A 7 7.15 14.59 -14.49
N LEU A 8 8.26 13.85 -14.49
CA LEU A 8 8.39 12.62 -13.73
C LEU A 8 8.42 12.85 -12.22
N LEU A 9 9.08 13.93 -11.77
CA LEU A 9 9.27 14.21 -10.36
C LEU A 9 7.95 14.44 -9.59
N PRO A 10 7.04 15.34 -10.00
CA PRO A 10 5.77 15.54 -9.29
C PRO A 10 4.86 14.31 -9.34
N LEU A 11 4.91 13.48 -10.40
CA LEU A 11 4.21 12.21 -10.48
C LEU A 11 4.77 11.20 -9.47
N SER A 12 6.09 11.16 -9.30
CA SER A 12 6.73 10.32 -8.27
C SER A 12 6.37 10.78 -6.87
N LEU A 13 6.31 12.09 -6.63
CA LEU A 13 5.89 12.67 -5.35
C LEU A 13 4.41 12.41 -5.03
N LEU A 14 3.55 12.27 -6.03
CA LEU A 14 2.17 11.85 -5.81
C LEU A 14 2.11 10.41 -5.28
N PHE A 15 2.92 9.50 -5.84
CA PHE A 15 3.02 8.14 -5.32
C PHE A 15 3.68 8.10 -3.93
N PHE A 16 4.65 8.96 -3.67
CA PHE A 16 5.21 9.18 -2.33
C PHE A 16 4.11 9.53 -1.31
N LEU A 17 3.21 10.47 -1.64
CA LEU A 17 2.08 10.80 -0.76
C LEU A 17 1.14 9.61 -0.54
N SER A 18 0.89 8.81 -1.57
CA SER A 18 0.07 7.61 -1.43
C SER A 18 0.68 6.62 -0.42
N GLN A 19 1.97 6.38 -0.51
CA GLN A 19 2.68 5.50 0.42
C GLN A 19 2.76 6.11 1.83
N PHE A 20 2.93 7.43 1.92
CA PHE A 20 2.88 8.16 3.18
C PHE A 20 1.54 7.96 3.89
N TYR A 21 0.41 8.27 3.24
CA TYR A 21 -0.92 8.14 3.85
C TYR A 21 -1.27 6.72 4.31
N ARG A 22 -0.72 5.68 3.66
CA ARG A 22 -0.92 4.28 4.05
C ARG A 22 -0.27 3.93 5.38
N ALA A 23 0.86 4.55 5.71
CA ALA A 23 1.66 4.21 6.89
C ALA A 23 1.44 5.16 8.09
N THR A 24 0.74 6.28 7.91
CA THR A 24 0.57 7.32 8.95
C THR A 24 -0.12 6.83 10.20
N SER A 25 -1.10 5.91 10.08
CA SER A 25 -1.93 5.51 11.21
C SER A 25 -1.14 4.87 12.34
N ALA A 26 -0.05 4.15 12.05
CA ALA A 26 0.78 3.52 13.08
C ALA A 26 1.44 4.54 14.02
N VAL A 27 1.76 5.74 13.51
CA VAL A 27 2.38 6.80 14.30
C VAL A 27 1.36 7.54 15.14
N ILE A 28 0.17 7.85 14.57
CA ILE A 28 -0.85 8.72 15.21
C ILE A 28 -1.96 7.93 15.91
N ALA A 29 -1.89 6.59 15.95
CA ALA A 29 -2.97 5.72 16.43
C ALA A 29 -3.42 6.08 17.85
N SER A 30 -2.50 6.24 18.77
CA SER A 30 -2.79 6.51 20.17
C SER A 30 -3.37 7.89 20.39
N GLU A 31 -2.88 8.88 19.65
CA GLU A 31 -3.43 10.23 19.66
C GLU A 31 -4.85 10.26 19.10
N LEU A 32 -5.13 9.49 18.01
CA LEU A 32 -6.48 9.36 17.47
C LEU A 32 -7.44 8.69 18.47
N MET A 33 -7.00 7.59 19.11
CA MET A 33 -7.82 6.91 20.12
C MET A 33 -8.18 7.87 21.25
N ARG A 34 -7.21 8.61 21.78
CA ARG A 34 -7.42 9.55 22.86
C ARG A 34 -8.31 10.73 22.45
N ASP A 35 -7.99 11.40 21.34
CA ASP A 35 -8.63 12.66 20.94
C ASP A 35 -10.04 12.48 20.38
N LEU A 36 -10.34 11.32 19.79
CA LEU A 36 -11.65 10.98 19.22
C LEU A 36 -12.38 9.91 20.03
N SER A 37 -11.85 9.52 21.21
CA SER A 37 -12.41 8.49 22.10
C SER A 37 -12.73 7.19 21.38
N LEU A 38 -11.77 6.70 20.55
CA LEU A 38 -11.97 5.51 19.72
C LEU A 38 -11.68 4.24 20.51
N THR A 39 -12.47 3.20 20.26
CA THR A 39 -12.12 1.83 20.62
C THR A 39 -11.08 1.28 19.63
N ALA A 40 -10.47 0.12 19.93
CA ALA A 40 -9.55 -0.52 19.00
C ALA A 40 -10.27 -0.94 17.71
N GLU A 41 -11.53 -1.41 17.80
CA GLU A 41 -12.35 -1.72 16.62
C GLU A 41 -12.57 -0.48 15.75
N ASN A 42 -12.98 0.66 16.34
CA ASN A 42 -13.19 1.91 15.61
C ASN A 42 -11.91 2.41 14.93
N LEU A 43 -10.76 2.31 15.61
CA LEU A 43 -9.46 2.67 15.03
C LEU A 43 -9.10 1.77 13.84
N GLY A 44 -9.30 0.45 14.00
CA GLY A 44 -9.09 -0.53 12.92
C GLY A 44 -9.97 -0.24 11.71
N PHE A 45 -11.26 0.06 11.94
CA PHE A 45 -12.19 0.42 10.87
C PHE A 45 -11.81 1.76 10.20
N LEU A 46 -11.48 2.78 10.98
CA LEU A 46 -11.05 4.09 10.48
C LEU A 46 -9.84 3.97 9.54
N SER A 47 -8.86 3.14 9.90
CA SER A 47 -7.69 2.90 9.05
C SER A 47 -8.03 2.07 7.81
N SER A 48 -8.91 1.08 7.95
CA SER A 48 -9.30 0.17 6.86
C SER A 48 -10.08 0.87 5.75
N VAL A 49 -10.88 1.87 6.09
CA VAL A 49 -11.72 2.61 5.11
C VAL A 49 -10.87 3.26 4.00
N PHE A 50 -9.67 3.71 4.31
CA PHE A 50 -8.73 4.17 3.27
C PHE A 50 -8.50 3.09 2.21
N PHE A 51 -8.23 1.85 2.62
CA PHE A 51 -7.93 0.74 1.71
C PHE A 51 -9.17 0.23 0.98
N TYR A 52 -10.33 0.21 1.62
CA TYR A 52 -11.59 -0.15 0.97
C TYR A 52 -11.96 0.86 -0.12
N ALA A 53 -11.89 2.16 0.21
CA ALA A 53 -12.16 3.22 -0.74
C ALA A 53 -11.16 3.21 -1.92
N PHE A 54 -9.88 3.01 -1.61
CA PHE A 54 -8.83 2.86 -2.62
C PHE A 54 -9.10 1.66 -3.55
N ALA A 55 -9.42 0.48 -2.98
CA ALA A 55 -9.67 -0.74 -3.76
C ALA A 55 -10.90 -0.61 -4.67
N LEU A 56 -11.99 -0.02 -4.18
CA LEU A 56 -13.21 0.19 -4.96
C LEU A 56 -12.97 1.05 -6.20
N ILE A 57 -12.18 2.12 -6.05
CA ILE A 57 -11.86 3.01 -7.16
C ILE A 57 -10.92 2.35 -8.19
N GLN A 58 -10.14 1.35 -7.81
CA GLN A 58 -9.28 0.61 -8.76
C GLN A 58 -10.08 -0.06 -9.88
N ILE A 59 -11.32 -0.47 -9.61
CA ILE A 59 -12.17 -1.16 -10.59
C ILE A 59 -12.47 -0.28 -11.82
N PRO A 60 -13.03 0.95 -11.66
CA PRO A 60 -13.31 1.83 -12.80
C PRO A 60 -12.08 2.61 -13.29
N MET A 61 -10.93 2.54 -12.60
CA MET A 61 -9.78 3.42 -12.81
C MET A 61 -9.23 3.35 -14.23
N GLY A 62 -9.01 2.14 -14.76
CA GLY A 62 -8.44 1.95 -16.10
C GLY A 62 -9.29 2.62 -17.17
N ALA A 63 -10.58 2.28 -17.19
CA ALA A 63 -11.56 2.86 -18.09
C ALA A 63 -11.68 4.38 -17.97
N SER A 64 -11.69 4.88 -16.74
CA SER A 64 -11.76 6.33 -16.49
C SER A 64 -10.54 7.07 -17.03
N MET A 65 -9.34 6.49 -16.94
CA MET A 65 -8.12 7.09 -17.51
C MET A 65 -8.15 7.13 -19.04
N ASP A 66 -8.76 6.14 -19.68
CA ASP A 66 -8.87 6.07 -21.14
C ASP A 66 -9.93 7.07 -21.67
N ILE A 67 -11.02 7.29 -20.93
CA ILE A 67 -12.10 8.21 -21.31
C ILE A 67 -11.74 9.67 -21.01
N PHE A 68 -11.32 9.95 -19.78
CA PHE A 68 -11.13 11.33 -19.29
C PHE A 68 -9.70 11.84 -19.44
N GLY A 69 -8.74 10.94 -19.74
CA GLY A 69 -7.33 11.22 -19.75
C GLY A 69 -6.69 11.07 -18.35
N ALA A 70 -5.45 10.60 -18.35
CA ALA A 70 -4.74 10.30 -17.10
C ALA A 70 -4.45 11.55 -16.26
N LYS A 71 -4.02 12.65 -16.88
CA LYS A 71 -3.73 13.92 -16.18
C LYS A 71 -4.99 14.48 -15.50
N ARG A 72 -6.11 14.56 -16.21
CA ARG A 72 -7.37 15.13 -15.67
C ARG A 72 -7.85 14.29 -14.48
N LEU A 73 -7.80 12.96 -14.61
CA LEU A 73 -8.21 12.06 -13.53
C LEU A 73 -7.29 12.18 -12.32
N ILE A 74 -5.97 12.27 -12.52
CA ILE A 74 -5.00 12.51 -11.44
C ILE A 74 -5.34 13.81 -10.69
N LEU A 75 -5.57 14.90 -11.39
CA LEU A 75 -5.87 16.20 -10.79
C LEU A 75 -7.18 16.16 -10.00
N PHE A 76 -8.22 15.56 -10.56
CA PHE A 76 -9.51 15.42 -9.89
C PHE A 76 -9.39 14.60 -8.60
N LEU A 77 -8.85 13.39 -8.70
CA LEU A 77 -8.69 12.51 -7.54
C LEU A 77 -7.72 13.08 -6.49
N SER A 78 -6.63 13.70 -6.93
CA SER A 78 -5.71 14.41 -6.03
C SER A 78 -6.44 15.51 -5.25
N SER A 79 -7.31 16.29 -5.91
CA SER A 79 -8.12 17.30 -5.23
C SER A 79 -9.08 16.70 -4.19
N VAL A 80 -9.70 15.55 -4.49
CA VAL A 80 -10.51 14.80 -3.54
C VAL A 80 -9.67 14.37 -2.33
N GLY A 81 -8.44 13.89 -2.56
CA GLY A 81 -7.50 13.50 -1.50
C GLY A 81 -7.09 14.67 -0.60
N ILE A 82 -6.86 15.87 -1.18
CA ILE A 82 -6.55 17.08 -0.42
C ILE A 82 -7.72 17.46 0.49
N VAL A 83 -8.94 17.52 -0.05
CA VAL A 83 -10.15 17.77 0.73
C VAL A 83 -10.30 16.75 1.85
N GLY A 84 -10.07 15.46 1.55
CA GLY A 84 -10.07 14.40 2.54
C GLY A 84 -9.05 14.61 3.66
N ALA A 85 -7.83 15.03 3.33
CA ALA A 85 -6.78 15.29 4.32
C ALA A 85 -7.12 16.48 5.23
N ILE A 86 -7.73 17.53 4.69
CA ILE A 86 -8.21 18.68 5.47
C ILE A 86 -9.36 18.27 6.39
N ILE A 87 -10.36 17.54 5.89
CA ILE A 87 -11.48 17.03 6.68
C ILE A 87 -10.96 16.15 7.82
N PHE A 88 -10.01 15.25 7.52
CA PHE A 88 -9.41 14.39 8.54
C PHE A 88 -8.67 15.18 9.61
N ALA A 89 -7.87 16.17 9.22
CA ALA A 89 -7.14 17.03 10.16
C ALA A 89 -8.06 17.83 11.09
N LEU A 90 -9.21 18.26 10.57
CA LEU A 90 -10.21 19.05 11.33
C LEU A 90 -11.26 18.18 12.03
N ALA A 91 -11.12 16.85 12.00
CA ALA A 91 -12.10 15.95 12.58
C ALA A 91 -12.14 16.04 14.12
N HIS A 92 -13.34 16.20 14.67
CA HIS A 92 -13.63 16.15 16.09
C HIS A 92 -14.53 14.95 16.46
N SER A 93 -14.88 14.11 15.49
CA SER A 93 -15.67 12.90 15.69
C SER A 93 -15.20 11.79 14.79
N PHE A 94 -15.50 10.55 15.18
CA PHE A 94 -15.22 9.35 14.41
C PHE A 94 -15.75 9.44 12.97
N HIS A 95 -17.01 9.85 12.79
CA HIS A 95 -17.65 9.89 11.47
C HIS A 95 -16.99 10.89 10.51
N VAL A 96 -16.59 12.06 11.01
CA VAL A 96 -15.88 13.06 10.19
C VAL A 96 -14.49 12.56 9.82
N ALA A 97 -13.77 11.94 10.75
CA ALA A 97 -12.49 11.32 10.48
C ALA A 97 -12.60 10.18 9.43
N LEU A 98 -13.67 9.38 9.52
CA LEU A 98 -13.95 8.29 8.57
C LEU A 98 -14.16 8.82 7.15
N ILE A 99 -14.95 9.88 6.98
CA ILE A 99 -15.15 10.54 5.69
C ILE A 99 -13.81 11.06 5.16
N GLY A 100 -13.01 11.74 5.99
CA GLY A 100 -11.69 12.22 5.60
C GLY A 100 -10.79 11.10 5.10
N ARG A 101 -10.74 9.96 5.82
CA ARG A 101 -9.94 8.78 5.43
C ARG A 101 -10.43 8.13 4.14
N ALA A 102 -11.76 8.03 3.94
CA ALA A 102 -12.34 7.52 2.70
C ALA A 102 -11.92 8.40 1.50
N LEU A 103 -12.06 9.72 1.63
CA LEU A 103 -11.69 10.66 0.57
C LEU A 103 -10.19 10.65 0.26
N ILE A 104 -9.31 10.49 1.27
CA ILE A 104 -7.87 10.29 1.04
C ILE A 104 -7.64 9.00 0.25
N GLY A 105 -8.32 7.90 0.62
CA GLY A 105 -8.22 6.62 -0.10
C GLY A 105 -8.64 6.72 -1.56
N ILE A 106 -9.79 7.36 -1.84
CA ILE A 106 -10.26 7.67 -3.19
C ILE A 106 -9.22 8.49 -3.95
N GLY A 107 -8.74 9.58 -3.32
CA GLY A 107 -7.80 10.50 -3.93
C GLY A 107 -6.47 9.89 -4.31
N MET A 108 -6.01 8.90 -3.53
CA MET A 108 -4.72 8.24 -3.76
C MET A 108 -4.80 7.03 -4.70
N ALA A 109 -5.98 6.62 -5.14
CA ALA A 109 -6.16 5.42 -5.96
C ALA A 109 -5.44 5.48 -7.31
N CYS A 110 -5.30 6.67 -7.93
CA CYS A 110 -4.59 6.85 -9.20
C CYS A 110 -3.09 7.10 -9.06
N ALA A 111 -2.56 7.21 -7.84
CA ALA A 111 -1.21 7.72 -7.59
C ALA A 111 -0.06 6.87 -8.17
N LEU A 112 -0.29 5.61 -8.54
CA LEU A 112 0.67 4.76 -9.24
C LEU A 112 0.29 4.55 -10.71
N MET A 113 -0.96 4.15 -10.97
CA MET A 113 -1.40 3.79 -12.33
C MET A 113 -1.48 5.01 -13.26
N GLY A 114 -1.86 6.17 -12.73
CA GLY A 114 -1.87 7.43 -13.49
C GLY A 114 -0.48 7.82 -14.01
N PRO A 115 0.55 7.91 -13.15
CA PRO A 115 1.94 8.07 -13.57
C PRO A 115 2.39 7.02 -14.61
N TYR A 116 2.06 5.73 -14.42
CA TYR A 116 2.46 4.69 -15.37
C TYR A 116 1.81 4.87 -16.74
N LYS A 117 0.53 5.27 -16.79
CA LYS A 117 -0.14 5.61 -18.06
C LYS A 117 0.54 6.78 -18.75
N LEU A 118 0.87 7.86 -18.03
CA LEU A 118 1.59 9.00 -18.61
C LEU A 118 3.01 8.63 -19.06
N ILE A 119 3.73 7.81 -18.30
CA ILE A 119 5.06 7.31 -18.69
C ILE A 119 4.97 6.52 -20.00
N SER A 120 3.97 5.65 -20.17
CA SER A 120 3.81 4.86 -21.40
C SER A 120 3.54 5.71 -22.64
N ILE A 121 2.98 6.93 -22.47
CA ILE A 121 2.71 7.89 -23.56
C ILE A 121 3.94 8.76 -23.86
N TRP A 122 4.67 9.18 -22.81
CA TRP A 122 5.74 10.18 -22.94
C TRP A 122 7.12 9.62 -23.12
N PHE A 123 7.35 8.36 -22.74
CA PHE A 123 8.67 7.72 -22.82
C PHE A 123 8.66 6.55 -23.78
N PRO A 124 9.78 6.30 -24.51
CA PRO A 124 9.91 5.14 -25.36
C PRO A 124 9.71 3.84 -24.55
N PRO A 125 9.22 2.75 -25.17
CA PRO A 125 8.98 1.47 -24.49
C PRO A 125 10.22 0.90 -23.78
N HIS A 126 11.42 1.13 -24.29
CA HIS A 126 12.67 0.66 -23.67
C HIS A 126 13.04 1.44 -22.39
N ASP A 127 12.53 2.67 -22.20
CA ASP A 127 12.75 3.49 -21.00
C ASP A 127 11.68 3.27 -19.93
N PHE A 128 10.57 2.58 -20.25
CA PHE A 128 9.44 2.40 -19.34
C PHE A 128 9.86 1.73 -18.03
N GLY A 129 10.69 0.69 -18.07
CA GLY A 129 11.18 -0.01 -16.89
C GLY A 129 11.98 0.91 -15.95
N THR A 130 12.89 1.70 -16.51
CA THR A 130 13.73 2.64 -15.73
C THR A 130 12.89 3.77 -15.14
N THR A 131 12.02 4.39 -15.93
CA THR A 131 11.20 5.52 -15.47
C THR A 131 10.15 5.11 -14.45
N SER A 132 9.48 3.96 -14.64
CA SER A 132 8.55 3.41 -13.65
C SER A 132 9.27 2.97 -12.36
N GLY A 133 10.50 2.45 -12.47
CA GLY A 133 11.37 2.14 -11.34
C GLY A 133 11.71 3.37 -10.50
N ILE A 134 11.98 4.52 -11.13
CA ILE A 134 12.23 5.79 -10.44
C ILE A 134 10.98 6.22 -9.65
N VAL A 135 9.79 6.18 -10.28
CA VAL A 135 8.53 6.50 -9.61
C VAL A 135 8.31 5.60 -8.39
N LEU A 136 8.54 4.29 -8.55
CA LEU A 136 8.39 3.32 -7.48
C LEU A 136 9.36 3.59 -6.33
N SER A 137 10.62 3.86 -6.63
CA SER A 137 11.67 4.11 -5.64
C SER A 137 11.39 5.38 -4.83
N ILE A 138 11.10 6.50 -5.50
CA ILE A 138 10.74 7.76 -4.82
C ILE A 138 9.46 7.58 -4.02
N GLY A 139 8.46 6.88 -4.58
CA GLY A 139 7.20 6.61 -3.90
C GLY A 139 7.40 5.84 -2.60
N THR A 140 8.24 4.81 -2.60
CA THR A 140 8.49 3.98 -1.42
C THR A 140 9.10 4.77 -0.25
N LEU A 141 9.88 5.85 -0.52
CA LEU A 141 10.38 6.75 0.50
C LEU A 141 9.26 7.42 1.32
N GLY A 142 8.05 7.55 0.74
CA GLY A 142 6.88 8.06 1.45
C GLY A 142 6.54 7.25 2.70
N GLY A 143 6.66 5.92 2.62
CA GLY A 143 6.48 5.03 3.77
C GLY A 143 7.52 5.27 4.88
N ILE A 144 8.76 5.59 4.51
CA ILE A 144 9.82 5.93 5.48
C ILE A 144 9.51 7.27 6.16
N VAL A 145 9.12 8.28 5.39
CA VAL A 145 8.80 9.62 5.93
C VAL A 145 7.54 9.60 6.81
N ALA A 146 6.63 8.68 6.58
CA ALA A 146 5.44 8.46 7.42
C ALA A 146 5.75 7.86 8.81
N THR A 147 7.00 7.57 9.15
CA THR A 147 7.42 6.96 10.43
C THR A 147 8.16 7.97 11.31
N ALA A 148 9.48 7.87 11.45
CA ALA A 148 10.24 8.76 12.32
C ALA A 148 10.06 10.26 11.99
N PRO A 149 10.12 10.72 10.73
CA PRO A 149 9.87 12.12 10.42
C PRO A 149 8.48 12.60 10.80
N LEU A 150 7.44 11.77 10.57
CA LEU A 150 6.08 12.08 11.00
C LEU A 150 5.98 12.11 12.52
N ALA A 151 6.58 11.15 13.25
CA ALA A 151 6.59 11.15 14.71
C ALA A 151 7.20 12.44 15.27
N PHE A 152 8.24 12.94 14.63
CA PHE A 152 8.84 14.24 14.97
C PHE A 152 7.86 15.40 14.75
N ALA A 153 7.20 15.44 13.59
CA ALA A 153 6.20 16.47 13.28
C ALA A 153 5.02 16.42 14.25
N VAL A 154 4.49 15.20 14.54
CA VAL A 154 3.38 15.00 15.50
C VAL A 154 3.76 15.46 16.90
N ASN A 155 4.98 15.19 17.33
CA ASN A 155 5.46 15.66 18.64
C ASN A 155 5.52 17.20 18.74
N TRP A 156 5.70 17.89 17.62
CA TRP A 156 5.91 19.35 17.56
C TRP A 156 4.61 20.12 17.33
N ILE A 157 3.82 19.72 16.34
CA ILE A 157 2.60 20.42 15.89
C ILE A 157 1.32 19.59 16.03
N GLY A 158 1.41 18.41 16.68
CA GLY A 158 0.31 17.48 16.82
C GLY A 158 -0.03 16.77 15.50
N TRP A 159 -0.88 15.75 15.58
CA TRP A 159 -1.29 15.01 14.38
C TRP A 159 -2.17 15.86 13.44
N ARG A 160 -3.02 16.74 13.98
CA ARG A 160 -3.86 17.64 13.17
C ARG A 160 -3.01 18.61 12.36
N GLY A 161 -2.05 19.27 13.01
CA GLY A 161 -1.11 20.17 12.35
C GLY A 161 -0.26 19.45 11.28
N SER A 162 0.18 18.23 11.58
CA SER A 162 0.92 17.40 10.62
C SER A 162 0.10 17.07 9.38
N PHE A 163 -1.19 16.71 9.52
CA PHE A 163 -2.07 16.44 8.38
C PHE A 163 -2.42 17.70 7.56
N LEU A 164 -2.55 18.87 8.20
CA LEU A 164 -2.70 20.14 7.47
C LEU A 164 -1.44 20.47 6.67
N LEU A 165 -0.25 20.29 7.24
CA LEU A 165 1.01 20.47 6.55
C LEU A 165 1.12 19.55 5.33
N ILE A 166 0.77 18.27 5.49
CA ILE A 166 0.77 17.30 4.38
C ILE A 166 -0.29 17.67 3.33
N ALA A 167 -1.46 18.17 3.71
CA ALA A 167 -2.46 18.65 2.77
C ALA A 167 -1.95 19.84 1.94
N LEU A 168 -1.18 20.75 2.54
CA LEU A 168 -0.51 21.86 1.83
C LEU A 168 0.55 21.35 0.85
N ILE A 169 1.38 20.40 1.28
CA ILE A 169 2.38 19.76 0.41
C ILE A 169 1.67 19.05 -0.76
N HIS A 170 0.58 18.33 -0.49
CA HIS A 170 -0.23 17.66 -1.49
C HIS A 170 -0.80 18.65 -2.52
N LEU A 171 -1.33 19.78 -2.04
CA LEU A 171 -1.81 20.86 -2.90
C LEU A 171 -0.67 21.41 -3.80
N GLY A 172 0.50 21.66 -3.22
CA GLY A 172 1.67 22.11 -3.97
C GLY A 172 2.09 21.13 -5.07
N ILE A 173 2.11 19.82 -4.77
CA ILE A 173 2.42 18.77 -5.76
C ILE A 173 1.33 18.72 -6.85
N THR A 174 0.06 18.86 -6.48
CA THR A 174 -1.06 18.88 -7.45
C THR A 174 -1.00 20.08 -8.40
N ILE A 175 -0.68 21.27 -7.88
CA ILE A 175 -0.44 22.48 -8.69
C ILE A 175 0.77 22.25 -9.62
N TRP A 176 1.84 21.62 -9.12
CA TRP A 176 2.99 21.31 -9.96
C TRP A 176 2.64 20.32 -11.07
N ILE A 177 1.85 19.26 -10.78
CA ILE A 177 1.33 18.34 -11.82
C ILE A 177 0.51 19.12 -12.86
N TYR A 178 -0.37 20.03 -12.43
CA TYR A 178 -1.18 20.85 -13.33
C TYR A 178 -0.32 21.63 -14.33
N GLY A 179 0.75 22.26 -13.87
CA GLY A 179 1.65 23.10 -14.69
C GLY A 179 2.67 22.32 -15.51
N ALA A 180 3.24 21.23 -14.93
CA ALA A 180 4.37 20.50 -15.53
C ALA A 180 3.96 19.34 -16.44
N VAL A 181 2.82 18.69 -16.15
CA VAL A 181 2.37 17.49 -16.86
C VAL A 181 1.43 17.87 -17.99
N LYS A 182 1.65 17.32 -19.18
CA LYS A 182 0.73 17.41 -20.32
C LYS A 182 0.13 16.03 -20.60
N GLU A 183 -1.09 15.98 -21.14
CA GLU A 183 -1.82 14.74 -21.42
C GLU A 183 -1.07 13.87 -22.46
N SER A 184 -0.71 14.49 -23.60
CA SER A 184 0.03 13.83 -24.67
C SER A 184 1.05 14.79 -25.31
N PRO A 185 2.09 14.27 -26.00
CA PRO A 185 2.90 15.04 -26.92
C PRO A 185 2.04 15.61 -28.05
N VAL A 186 2.39 16.79 -28.57
CA VAL A 186 1.64 17.46 -29.65
C VAL A 186 1.54 16.60 -30.91
N GLU A 187 2.51 15.70 -31.13
CA GLU A 187 2.57 14.78 -32.29
C GLU A 187 1.57 13.61 -32.26
N TYR A 188 1.00 13.30 -31.09
CA TYR A 188 0.14 12.12 -30.90
C TYR A 188 -1.37 12.41 -31.06
N GLN A 189 -1.75 13.61 -31.47
CA GLN A 189 -3.16 14.05 -31.46
C GLN A 189 -3.99 13.69 -32.72
N SER A 190 -3.39 13.12 -33.78
CA SER A 190 -4.11 13.03 -35.05
C SER A 190 -4.56 11.64 -35.52
N ASP A 191 -3.95 10.54 -35.10
CA ASP A 191 -4.22 9.26 -35.78
C ASP A 191 -4.94 8.17 -34.95
N ASP A 192 -4.96 8.28 -33.62
CA ASP A 192 -5.45 7.19 -32.77
C ASP A 192 -6.93 7.31 -32.31
N ILE A 193 -7.61 8.44 -32.58
CA ILE A 193 -8.98 8.63 -32.08
C ILE A 193 -9.99 7.78 -32.88
N SER A 194 -9.72 7.49 -34.14
CA SER A 194 -10.61 6.69 -34.98
C SER A 194 -10.62 5.20 -34.66
N ASP A 195 -9.53 4.67 -34.11
CA ASP A 195 -9.43 3.27 -33.70
C ASP A 195 -10.09 2.98 -32.34
N LEU A 196 -10.27 4.00 -31.51
CA LEU A 196 -10.92 3.89 -30.19
C LEU A 196 -12.46 3.81 -30.29
N GLU A 197 -13.06 4.41 -31.33
CA GLU A 197 -14.52 4.40 -31.51
C GLU A 197 -15.08 3.02 -31.92
N ASN A 198 -14.26 2.13 -32.48
CA ASN A 198 -14.73 0.84 -33.03
C ASN A 198 -14.45 -0.38 -32.13
N LYS A 199 -13.73 -0.24 -31.02
CA LYS A 199 -13.47 -1.35 -30.09
C LYS A 199 -14.47 -1.37 -28.95
N ASN A 200 -15.19 -2.48 -28.80
CA ASN A 200 -16.03 -2.80 -27.63
C ASN A 200 -15.11 -3.10 -26.42
N TRP A 201 -14.23 -2.11 -26.08
CA TRP A 201 -13.22 -2.23 -25.03
C TRP A 201 -13.79 -2.62 -23.67
N VAL A 202 -15.05 -2.25 -23.38
CA VAL A 202 -15.77 -2.69 -22.16
C VAL A 202 -15.94 -4.20 -22.17
N LYS A 203 -16.35 -4.76 -23.30
CA LYS A 203 -16.54 -6.20 -23.47
C LYS A 203 -15.20 -6.94 -23.41
N GLU A 204 -14.18 -6.44 -24.13
CA GLU A 204 -12.83 -7.04 -24.10
C GLU A 204 -12.21 -6.98 -22.68
N SER A 205 -12.38 -5.88 -21.95
CA SER A 205 -11.94 -5.75 -20.57
C SER A 205 -12.68 -6.71 -19.64
N PHE A 206 -14.01 -6.87 -19.83
CA PHE A 206 -14.82 -7.79 -19.04
C PHE A 206 -14.46 -9.25 -19.33
N ASP A 207 -14.27 -9.61 -20.59
CA ASP A 207 -13.84 -10.97 -21.02
C ASP A 207 -12.42 -11.26 -20.49
N GLY A 208 -11.53 -10.26 -20.47
CA GLY A 208 -10.20 -10.34 -19.87
C GLY A 208 -10.27 -10.63 -18.37
N VAL A 209 -11.10 -9.88 -17.63
CA VAL A 209 -11.31 -10.13 -16.19
C VAL A 209 -11.87 -11.54 -15.96
N LEU A 210 -12.87 -11.94 -16.73
CA LEU A 210 -13.48 -13.28 -16.59
C LEU A 210 -12.46 -14.38 -16.88
N SER A 211 -11.58 -14.20 -17.85
CA SER A 211 -10.50 -15.14 -18.17
C SER A 211 -9.50 -15.28 -17.03
N VAL A 212 -9.14 -14.17 -16.37
CA VAL A 212 -8.27 -14.17 -15.18
C VAL A 212 -8.94 -14.90 -14.02
N LEU A 213 -10.22 -14.60 -13.74
CA LEU A 213 -10.97 -15.23 -12.64
C LEU A 213 -11.20 -16.73 -12.82
N ARG A 214 -11.16 -17.24 -14.06
CA ARG A 214 -11.25 -18.69 -14.36
C ARG A 214 -9.95 -19.45 -14.09
N LEU A 215 -8.82 -18.75 -13.90
CA LEU A 215 -7.53 -19.38 -13.66
C LEU A 215 -7.39 -19.79 -12.18
N PRO A 216 -7.28 -21.09 -11.83
CA PRO A 216 -7.13 -21.50 -10.43
C PRO A 216 -5.89 -20.89 -9.75
N SER A 217 -4.77 -20.79 -10.45
CA SER A 217 -3.53 -20.15 -9.94
C SER A 217 -3.73 -18.67 -9.58
N PHE A 218 -4.66 -17.97 -10.24
CA PHE A 218 -5.00 -16.60 -9.88
C PHE A 218 -5.50 -16.50 -8.44
N TRP A 219 -6.45 -17.36 -8.03
CA TRP A 219 -7.01 -17.33 -6.69
C TRP A 219 -5.99 -17.66 -5.60
N LEU A 220 -5.06 -18.57 -5.90
CA LEU A 220 -3.98 -18.91 -4.98
C LEU A 220 -3.00 -17.74 -4.80
N ILE A 221 -2.63 -17.07 -5.90
CA ILE A 221 -1.78 -15.87 -5.86
C ILE A 221 -2.52 -14.70 -5.19
N ALA A 222 -3.80 -14.51 -5.52
CA ALA A 222 -4.62 -13.46 -4.94
C ALA A 222 -4.79 -13.64 -3.42
N LEU A 223 -5.04 -14.87 -2.96
CA LEU A 223 -5.11 -15.21 -1.53
C LEU A 223 -3.77 -14.94 -0.84
N ALA A 224 -2.66 -15.40 -1.41
CA ALA A 224 -1.34 -15.16 -0.84
C ALA A 224 -1.00 -13.66 -0.80
N ALA A 225 -1.34 -12.90 -1.83
CA ALA A 225 -1.14 -11.45 -1.87
C ALA A 225 -2.02 -10.71 -0.86
N PHE A 226 -3.30 -11.12 -0.74
CA PHE A 226 -4.27 -10.62 0.25
C PHE A 226 -3.73 -10.78 1.68
N VAL A 227 -3.31 -11.99 2.03
CA VAL A 227 -2.80 -12.29 3.36
C VAL A 227 -1.48 -11.60 3.63
N ARG A 228 -0.51 -11.73 2.72
CA ARG A 228 0.84 -11.18 2.88
C ARG A 228 0.82 -9.67 3.10
N TYR A 229 0.17 -8.93 2.19
CA TYR A 229 0.14 -7.47 2.31
C TYR A 229 -0.81 -7.02 3.41
N GLY A 230 -1.93 -7.72 3.59
CA GLY A 230 -2.90 -7.46 4.64
C GLY A 230 -2.28 -7.54 6.04
N THR A 231 -1.59 -8.63 6.35
CA THR A 231 -0.91 -8.81 7.64
C THR A 231 0.23 -7.82 7.83
N TYR A 232 1.04 -7.58 6.79
CA TYR A 232 2.13 -6.60 6.82
C TYR A 232 1.63 -5.19 7.15
N ILE A 233 0.71 -4.67 6.33
CA ILE A 233 0.28 -3.26 6.47
C ILE A 233 -0.60 -3.03 7.69
N SER A 234 -1.26 -4.08 8.19
CA SER A 234 -2.02 -3.97 9.44
C SER A 234 -1.09 -3.76 10.62
N ILE A 235 0.06 -4.41 10.64
CA ILE A 235 1.06 -4.20 11.68
C ILE A 235 1.86 -2.94 11.40
N ALA A 236 2.53 -2.85 10.26
CA ALA A 236 3.44 -1.74 9.93
C ALA A 236 2.71 -0.39 9.76
N GLY A 237 1.47 -0.42 9.26
CA GLY A 237 0.68 0.78 8.99
C GLY A 237 -0.27 1.19 10.14
N LEU A 238 -0.49 0.34 11.15
CA LEU A 238 -1.41 0.64 12.23
C LEU A 238 -0.97 0.07 13.58
N TRP A 239 -0.96 -1.26 13.77
CA TRP A 239 -0.96 -1.87 15.10
C TRP A 239 0.41 -1.95 15.77
N ALA A 240 1.51 -1.82 15.03
CA ALA A 240 2.85 -1.80 15.64
C ALA A 240 3.08 -0.55 16.51
N GLY A 241 2.49 0.60 16.17
CA GLY A 241 2.57 1.80 17.01
C GLY A 241 1.95 1.61 18.39
N PRO A 242 0.64 1.27 18.50
CA PRO A 242 -0.01 0.90 19.75
C PRO A 242 0.69 -0.24 20.48
N TYR A 243 1.14 -1.28 19.79
CA TYR A 243 1.89 -2.38 20.41
C TYR A 243 3.14 -1.90 21.15
N LEU A 244 3.96 -1.09 20.49
CA LEU A 244 5.17 -0.54 21.09
C LEU A 244 4.87 0.42 22.26
N GLU A 245 3.74 1.13 22.21
CA GLU A 245 3.34 2.06 23.26
C GLU A 245 2.72 1.34 24.45
N TYR A 246 1.67 0.55 24.23
CA TYR A 246 0.90 -0.04 25.32
C TYR A 246 1.65 -1.18 26.00
N VAL A 247 2.38 -2.00 25.26
CA VAL A 247 3.12 -3.15 25.79
C VAL A 247 4.49 -2.76 26.35
N TYR A 248 5.26 -1.96 25.58
CA TYR A 248 6.64 -1.64 25.95
C TYR A 248 6.89 -0.23 26.44
N LYS A 249 5.83 0.62 26.47
CA LYS A 249 5.90 2.01 26.92
C LYS A 249 6.94 2.87 26.18
N ILE A 250 7.19 2.56 24.91
CA ILE A 250 8.18 3.26 24.10
C ILE A 250 7.65 4.63 23.68
N PRO A 251 8.42 5.73 23.87
CA PRO A 251 8.01 7.07 23.49
C PRO A 251 7.81 7.22 21.97
N LEU A 252 6.98 8.19 21.54
CA LEU A 252 6.57 8.40 20.15
C LEU A 252 7.73 8.46 19.15
N ILE A 253 8.78 9.21 19.45
CA ILE A 253 9.94 9.37 18.54
C ILE A 253 10.69 8.07 18.37
N GLU A 254 10.92 7.33 19.46
CA GLU A 254 11.60 6.02 19.40
C GLU A 254 10.74 4.98 18.69
N ARG A 255 9.41 5.00 18.89
CA ARG A 255 8.46 4.18 18.11
C ARG A 255 8.60 4.46 16.62
N GLY A 256 8.63 5.75 16.22
CA GLY A 256 8.82 6.14 14.83
C GLY A 256 10.10 5.58 14.21
N LYS A 257 11.23 5.58 14.96
CA LYS A 257 12.50 4.98 14.50
C LYS A 257 12.40 3.47 14.30
N ILE A 258 11.71 2.76 15.22
CA ILE A 258 11.51 1.31 15.11
C ILE A 258 10.58 1.00 13.93
N LEU A 259 9.47 1.73 13.78
CA LEU A 259 8.55 1.58 12.65
C LEU A 259 9.21 1.83 11.29
N MET A 260 10.21 2.72 11.25
CA MET A 260 10.96 3.00 10.02
C MET A 260 11.64 1.74 9.47
N LEU A 261 12.04 0.81 10.33
CA LEU A 261 12.71 -0.42 9.93
C LEU A 261 11.83 -1.33 9.06
N PHE A 262 10.50 -1.32 9.24
CA PHE A 262 9.58 -1.98 8.30
C PHE A 262 9.72 -1.43 6.88
N SER A 263 9.70 -0.10 6.75
CA SER A 263 9.76 0.56 5.44
C SER A 263 11.13 0.42 4.79
N VAL A 264 12.22 0.47 5.58
CA VAL A 264 13.58 0.22 5.09
C VAL A 264 13.73 -1.21 4.62
N GLY A 265 13.23 -2.18 5.41
CA GLY A 265 13.21 -3.60 5.01
C GLY A 265 12.46 -3.79 3.69
N PHE A 266 11.26 -3.20 3.55
CA PHE A 266 10.45 -3.26 2.33
C PHE A 266 11.18 -2.67 1.11
N LEU A 267 11.83 -1.53 1.30
CA LEU A 267 12.61 -0.86 0.23
C LEU A 267 13.76 -1.73 -0.27
N LEU A 268 14.52 -2.31 0.64
CA LEU A 268 15.69 -3.15 0.31
C LEU A 268 15.29 -4.55 -0.19
N GLY A 269 14.21 -5.09 0.35
CA GLY A 269 13.73 -6.42 -0.01
C GLY A 269 13.31 -6.55 -1.47
N GLY A 270 12.70 -5.51 -2.05
CA GLY A 270 12.21 -5.54 -3.43
C GLY A 270 13.28 -5.90 -4.46
N PRO A 271 14.35 -5.13 -4.58
CA PRO A 271 15.45 -5.43 -5.51
C PRO A 271 16.15 -6.75 -5.19
N ILE A 272 16.39 -7.06 -3.90
CA ILE A 272 17.14 -8.25 -3.50
C ILE A 272 16.33 -9.52 -3.79
N LEU A 273 15.05 -9.58 -3.40
CA LEU A 273 14.21 -10.75 -3.67
C LEU A 273 13.91 -10.89 -5.17
N GLY A 274 13.81 -9.79 -5.91
CA GLY A 274 13.73 -9.82 -7.36
C GLY A 274 14.98 -10.45 -7.98
N PHE A 275 16.17 -9.98 -7.59
CA PHE A 275 17.44 -10.56 -8.06
C PHE A 275 17.58 -12.05 -7.69
N LEU A 276 17.23 -12.43 -6.46
CA LEU A 276 17.26 -13.82 -6.03
C LEU A 276 16.32 -14.68 -6.89
N SER A 277 15.10 -14.19 -7.17
CA SER A 277 14.13 -14.88 -8.02
C SER A 277 14.67 -15.08 -9.44
N ASP A 278 15.30 -14.02 -10.02
CA ASP A 278 15.73 -14.03 -11.43
C ASP A 278 17.02 -14.80 -11.66
N ARG A 279 17.98 -14.71 -10.73
CA ARG A 279 19.35 -15.17 -10.92
C ARG A 279 19.75 -16.40 -10.11
N VAL A 280 19.14 -16.58 -8.93
CA VAL A 280 19.54 -17.66 -8.00
C VAL A 280 18.58 -18.84 -8.10
N PHE A 281 17.28 -18.55 -7.96
CA PHE A 281 16.27 -19.62 -8.01
C PHE A 281 15.88 -20.01 -9.43
N GLY A 282 15.95 -19.07 -10.38
CA GLY A 282 15.52 -19.29 -11.76
C GLY A 282 14.03 -19.52 -11.93
N ASN A 283 13.25 -19.43 -10.83
CA ASN A 283 11.79 -19.55 -10.86
C ASN A 283 11.11 -18.64 -9.82
N ARG A 284 9.91 -18.19 -10.12
CA ARG A 284 9.14 -17.26 -9.28
C ARG A 284 8.58 -17.93 -8.03
N LYS A 285 8.10 -19.16 -8.17
CA LYS A 285 7.42 -19.90 -7.11
C LYS A 285 8.33 -20.17 -5.92
N SER A 286 9.52 -20.72 -6.15
CA SER A 286 10.46 -21.05 -5.08
C SER A 286 10.91 -19.82 -4.29
N ALA A 287 11.18 -18.70 -4.99
CA ALA A 287 11.55 -17.45 -4.36
C ALA A 287 10.44 -16.91 -3.44
N VAL A 288 9.18 -16.92 -3.92
CA VAL A 288 8.04 -16.46 -3.12
C VAL A 288 7.76 -17.39 -1.95
N LEU A 289 7.79 -18.71 -2.16
CA LEU A 289 7.57 -19.69 -1.10
C LEU A 289 8.58 -19.55 0.04
N LEU A 290 9.86 -19.47 -0.30
CA LEU A 290 10.90 -19.29 0.70
C LEU A 290 10.70 -17.99 1.49
N ALA A 291 10.40 -16.89 0.78
CA ALA A 291 10.12 -15.61 1.42
C ALA A 291 8.89 -15.68 2.32
N MET A 292 7.79 -16.34 1.91
CA MET A 292 6.58 -16.51 2.71
C MET A 292 6.80 -17.41 3.93
N CYS A 293 7.60 -18.47 3.82
CA CYS A 293 7.97 -19.31 4.94
C CYS A 293 8.75 -18.50 6.00
N PHE A 294 9.80 -17.79 5.61
CA PHE A 294 10.52 -16.93 6.53
C PHE A 294 9.67 -15.81 7.10
N TYR A 295 8.83 -15.20 6.27
CA TYR A 295 7.87 -14.19 6.70
C TYR A 295 6.98 -14.72 7.83
N THR A 296 6.45 -15.91 7.70
CA THR A 296 5.64 -16.57 8.73
C THR A 296 6.48 -16.81 9.99
N ILE A 297 7.71 -17.29 9.85
CA ILE A 297 8.61 -17.53 11.00
C ILE A 297 8.87 -16.23 11.79
N PHE A 298 9.10 -15.10 11.09
CA PHE A 298 9.32 -13.82 11.75
C PHE A 298 8.08 -13.23 12.43
N PHE A 299 6.87 -13.75 12.16
CA PHE A 299 5.68 -13.41 12.93
C PHE A 299 5.59 -14.16 14.26
N TYR A 300 6.17 -15.34 14.36
CA TYR A 300 6.09 -16.17 15.57
C TYR A 300 6.52 -15.45 16.86
N PRO A 301 7.62 -14.70 16.89
CA PRO A 301 8.00 -13.95 18.10
C PRO A 301 6.97 -12.91 18.54
N LEU A 302 6.16 -12.37 17.63
CA LEU A 302 5.12 -11.38 17.96
C LEU A 302 3.87 -12.01 18.59
N THR A 303 3.70 -13.33 18.47
CA THR A 303 2.58 -14.07 19.08
C THR A 303 2.77 -14.29 20.57
N SER A 304 3.99 -14.07 21.06
CA SER A 304 4.37 -14.26 22.47
C SER A 304 4.80 -12.92 23.07
N PHE A 305 4.42 -12.68 24.31
CA PHE A 305 4.87 -11.52 25.05
C PHE A 305 6.30 -11.74 25.55
N PHE A 306 7.22 -10.85 25.18
CA PHE A 306 8.57 -10.82 25.75
C PHE A 306 8.60 -9.80 26.89
N SER A 307 8.94 -10.22 28.09
CA SER A 307 9.00 -9.37 29.29
C SER A 307 10.01 -8.21 29.16
N THR A 308 11.10 -8.42 28.42
CA THR A 308 12.14 -7.41 28.20
C THR A 308 12.82 -7.61 26.84
N PRO A 309 12.18 -7.26 25.73
CA PRO A 309 12.84 -7.36 24.44
C PRO A 309 13.89 -6.26 24.28
N SER A 310 15.01 -6.61 23.70
CA SER A 310 15.93 -5.60 23.17
C SER A 310 15.25 -4.82 22.04
N LEU A 311 15.38 -3.49 22.01
CA LEU A 311 14.89 -2.66 20.90
C LEU A 311 15.49 -3.10 19.56
N ILE A 312 16.72 -3.60 19.58
CA ILE A 312 17.41 -4.16 18.40
C ILE A 312 16.68 -5.40 17.90
N MET A 313 16.23 -6.28 18.80
CA MET A 313 15.49 -7.49 18.43
C MET A 313 14.14 -7.15 17.79
N ILE A 314 13.35 -6.26 18.38
CA ILE A 314 12.07 -5.82 17.80
C ILE A 314 12.31 -5.17 16.44
N GLY A 315 13.30 -4.26 16.36
CA GLY A 315 13.67 -3.60 15.12
C GLY A 315 14.09 -4.58 14.03
N GLY A 316 14.87 -5.61 14.40
CA GLY A 316 15.29 -6.69 13.49
C GLY A 316 14.09 -7.49 12.96
N ILE A 317 13.15 -7.87 13.84
CA ILE A 317 11.91 -8.56 13.45
C ILE A 317 11.12 -7.69 12.44
N PHE A 318 10.92 -6.42 12.73
CA PHE A 318 10.18 -5.51 11.87
C PHE A 318 10.87 -5.29 10.53
N PHE A 319 12.20 -5.16 10.54
CA PHE A 319 12.99 -5.07 9.31
C PHE A 319 12.79 -6.30 8.42
N PHE A 320 12.92 -7.52 8.98
CA PHE A 320 12.77 -8.74 8.19
C PHE A 320 11.34 -8.99 7.73
N ILE A 321 10.33 -8.65 8.53
CA ILE A 321 8.93 -8.68 8.08
C ILE A 321 8.74 -7.74 6.88
N GLY A 322 9.25 -6.51 6.94
CA GLY A 322 9.23 -5.57 5.83
C GLY A 322 9.99 -6.10 4.60
N PHE A 323 11.19 -6.63 4.81
CA PHE A 323 12.04 -7.19 3.74
C PHE A 323 11.34 -8.34 3.01
N LEU A 324 10.84 -9.32 3.75
CA LEU A 324 10.24 -10.53 3.19
C LEU A 324 8.89 -10.26 2.52
N THR A 325 8.10 -9.30 3.05
CA THR A 325 6.82 -8.94 2.42
C THR A 325 7.00 -8.36 1.02
N SER A 326 8.17 -7.84 0.65
CA SER A 326 8.44 -7.31 -0.68
C SER A 326 8.47 -8.40 -1.78
N CYS A 327 8.41 -9.70 -1.44
CA CYS A 327 8.21 -10.80 -2.39
C CYS A 327 6.91 -10.64 -3.23
N GLY A 328 6.00 -9.74 -2.81
CA GLY A 328 4.84 -9.38 -3.60
C GLY A 328 5.18 -8.89 -5.01
N ASN A 329 6.33 -8.23 -5.22
CA ASN A 329 6.77 -7.84 -6.55
C ASN A 329 7.01 -9.07 -7.44
N VAL A 330 7.54 -10.15 -6.86
CA VAL A 330 7.74 -11.43 -7.55
C VAL A 330 6.38 -12.12 -7.83
N MET A 331 5.38 -11.99 -6.94
CA MET A 331 4.03 -12.49 -7.19
C MET A 331 3.37 -11.80 -8.39
N TYR A 332 3.58 -10.48 -8.58
CA TYR A 332 3.10 -9.78 -9.77
C TYR A 332 3.81 -10.25 -11.05
N ALA A 333 5.11 -10.54 -10.98
CA ALA A 333 5.82 -11.14 -12.10
C ALA A 333 5.27 -12.54 -12.43
N ASN A 334 5.02 -13.37 -11.41
CA ASN A 334 4.48 -14.71 -11.58
C ASN A 334 3.11 -14.69 -12.28
N ILE A 335 2.14 -13.89 -11.82
CA ILE A 335 0.82 -13.82 -12.48
C ILE A 335 0.92 -13.28 -13.92
N LYS A 336 1.84 -12.34 -14.18
CA LYS A 336 2.10 -11.81 -15.52
C LYS A 336 2.59 -12.89 -16.46
N GLU A 337 3.46 -13.78 -16.01
CA GLU A 337 4.07 -14.87 -16.81
C GLU A 337 3.07 -16.02 -17.06
N LEU A 338 2.06 -16.21 -16.19
CA LEU A 338 1.02 -17.25 -16.32
C LEU A 338 -0.04 -16.93 -17.40
N LEU A 339 -0.08 -15.72 -17.94
CA LEU A 339 -1.15 -15.24 -18.80
C LEU A 339 -0.58 -14.59 -20.07
N PRO A 340 -1.33 -14.62 -21.21
CA PRO A 340 -0.98 -13.88 -22.40
C PRO A 340 -0.77 -12.39 -22.13
N GLY A 341 0.17 -11.75 -22.83
CA GLY A 341 0.52 -10.34 -22.64
C GLY A 341 -0.67 -9.38 -22.74
N SER A 342 -1.67 -9.71 -23.55
CA SER A 342 -2.89 -8.90 -23.74
C SER A 342 -3.75 -8.73 -22.50
N ILE A 343 -3.74 -9.69 -21.56
CA ILE A 343 -4.55 -9.67 -20.32
C ILE A 343 -3.70 -9.60 -19.04
N SER A 344 -2.37 -9.54 -19.17
CA SER A 344 -1.45 -9.52 -18.03
C SER A 344 -1.66 -8.29 -17.13
N GLY A 345 -1.96 -7.12 -17.72
CA GLY A 345 -2.27 -5.90 -16.98
C GLY A 345 -3.54 -6.02 -16.14
N THR A 346 -4.59 -6.63 -16.71
CA THR A 346 -5.86 -6.93 -16.01
C THR A 346 -5.61 -7.87 -14.84
N ALA A 347 -4.79 -8.90 -15.01
CA ALA A 347 -4.45 -9.85 -13.96
C ALA A 347 -3.68 -9.20 -12.80
N MET A 348 -2.69 -8.37 -13.11
CA MET A 348 -1.95 -7.61 -12.10
C MET A 348 -2.86 -6.65 -11.31
N SER A 349 -3.78 -5.96 -11.99
CA SER A 349 -4.75 -5.08 -11.36
C SER A 349 -5.71 -5.85 -10.46
N ALA A 350 -6.18 -7.02 -10.88
CA ALA A 350 -7.03 -7.89 -10.07
C ALA A 350 -6.29 -8.38 -8.81
N VAL A 351 -5.03 -8.82 -8.91
CA VAL A 351 -4.21 -9.18 -7.73
C VAL A 351 -4.02 -7.96 -6.82
N ASN A 352 -3.82 -6.76 -7.39
CA ASN A 352 -3.68 -5.53 -6.59
C ASN A 352 -4.96 -5.18 -5.83
N PHE A 353 -6.13 -5.39 -6.42
CA PHE A 353 -7.42 -5.25 -5.72
C PHE A 353 -7.45 -6.13 -4.46
N PHE A 354 -7.14 -7.43 -4.57
CA PHE A 354 -7.08 -8.33 -3.42
C PHE A 354 -6.00 -7.93 -2.42
N THR A 355 -4.86 -7.44 -2.88
CA THR A 355 -3.77 -6.90 -2.03
C THR A 355 -4.29 -5.74 -1.16
N MET A 356 -5.02 -4.79 -1.75
CA MET A 356 -5.57 -3.64 -1.02
C MET A 356 -6.76 -4.02 -0.15
N ALA A 357 -7.63 -4.90 -0.63
CA ALA A 357 -8.74 -5.44 0.18
C ALA A 357 -8.21 -6.16 1.42
N GLY A 358 -7.14 -6.95 1.29
CA GLY A 358 -6.45 -7.59 2.41
C GLY A 358 -5.98 -6.58 3.46
N ALA A 359 -5.40 -5.47 3.03
CA ALA A 359 -4.98 -4.40 3.93
C ALA A 359 -6.15 -3.86 4.78
N GLY A 360 -7.29 -3.58 4.15
CA GLY A 360 -8.48 -3.13 4.87
C GLY A 360 -9.02 -4.20 5.82
N VAL A 361 -9.20 -5.42 5.33
CA VAL A 361 -9.76 -6.53 6.14
C VAL A 361 -8.89 -6.81 7.37
N PHE A 362 -7.58 -6.97 7.21
CA PHE A 362 -6.71 -7.30 8.34
C PHE A 362 -6.61 -6.15 9.35
N GLN A 363 -6.60 -4.88 8.94
CA GLN A 363 -6.61 -3.76 9.89
C GLN A 363 -7.87 -3.76 10.74
N HIS A 364 -9.03 -4.02 10.14
CA HIS A 364 -10.32 -4.06 10.84
C HIS A 364 -10.43 -5.30 11.73
N VAL A 365 -10.15 -6.50 11.20
CA VAL A 365 -10.22 -7.76 11.96
C VAL A 365 -9.28 -7.76 13.16
N MET A 366 -8.07 -7.21 13.03
CA MET A 366 -7.16 -7.01 14.16
C MET A 366 -7.77 -6.04 15.19
N GLY A 367 -8.41 -4.96 14.73
CA GLY A 367 -9.11 -4.02 15.62
C GLY A 367 -10.19 -4.70 16.46
N ILE A 368 -11.08 -5.47 15.80
CA ILE A 368 -12.10 -6.28 16.48
C ILE A 368 -11.45 -7.25 17.48
N SER A 369 -10.36 -7.88 17.07
CA SER A 369 -9.66 -8.88 17.90
C SER A 369 -9.03 -8.25 19.14
N ILE A 370 -8.40 -7.09 19.00
CA ILE A 370 -7.77 -6.35 20.09
C ILE A 370 -8.85 -5.79 21.04
N ASP A 371 -9.95 -5.29 20.48
CA ASP A 371 -11.04 -4.69 21.27
C ASP A 371 -11.70 -5.68 22.23
N LYS A 372 -11.78 -6.96 21.88
CA LYS A 372 -12.29 -8.04 22.76
C LYS A 372 -11.52 -8.18 24.08
N PHE A 373 -10.27 -7.74 24.12
CA PHE A 373 -9.41 -7.80 25.30
C PHE A 373 -9.23 -6.42 25.95
N SER A 374 -9.88 -5.37 25.43
CA SER A 374 -9.77 -4.03 25.96
C SER A 374 -10.26 -3.98 27.41
N LEU A 375 -9.42 -3.40 28.28
CA LEU A 375 -9.75 -3.20 29.69
C LEU A 375 -10.53 -1.89 29.87
N PRO A 376 -11.22 -1.72 31.03
CA PRO A 376 -11.80 -0.43 31.38
C PRO A 376 -10.81 0.71 31.24
N GLN A 377 -11.24 1.88 30.77
CA GLN A 377 -10.41 3.05 30.45
C GLN A 377 -9.58 2.94 29.15
N GLY A 378 -9.89 1.99 28.26
CA GLY A 378 -9.23 1.87 26.94
C GLY A 378 -7.80 1.36 26.99
N GLN A 379 -7.40 0.68 28.06
CA GLN A 379 -6.10 0.03 28.13
C GLN A 379 -6.09 -1.23 27.27
N LEU A 380 -5.02 -1.39 26.48
CA LEU A 380 -4.80 -2.53 25.62
C LEU A 380 -3.72 -3.43 26.23
N PRO A 381 -4.10 -4.59 26.80
CA PRO A 381 -3.14 -5.49 27.43
C PRO A 381 -2.32 -6.26 26.37
N PRO A 382 -1.13 -6.79 26.74
CA PRO A 382 -0.26 -7.54 25.86
C PRO A 382 -0.95 -8.72 25.16
N GLU A 383 -1.86 -9.40 25.86
CA GLU A 383 -2.62 -10.56 25.37
C GLU A 383 -3.48 -10.19 24.15
N ALA A 384 -4.00 -8.98 24.10
CA ALA A 384 -4.77 -8.48 22.96
C ALA A 384 -3.94 -8.48 21.67
N PHE A 385 -2.71 -8.00 21.76
CA PHE A 385 -1.78 -7.97 20.64
C PHE A 385 -1.28 -9.36 20.27
N SER A 386 -0.94 -10.21 21.26
CA SER A 386 -0.53 -11.60 21.03
C SER A 386 -1.59 -12.38 20.26
N PHE A 387 -2.87 -12.22 20.63
CA PHE A 387 -3.98 -12.86 19.93
C PHE A 387 -4.11 -12.34 18.49
N ALA A 388 -4.10 -11.03 18.28
CA ALA A 388 -4.21 -10.43 16.95
C ALA A 388 -3.02 -10.80 16.04
N PHE A 389 -1.80 -10.84 16.58
CA PHE A 389 -0.63 -11.26 15.82
C PHE A 389 -0.61 -12.77 15.53
N SER A 390 -1.21 -13.59 16.39
CA SER A 390 -1.42 -15.01 16.12
C SER A 390 -2.34 -15.22 14.91
N LEU A 391 -3.40 -14.42 14.76
CA LEU A 391 -4.22 -14.44 13.54
C LEU A 391 -3.40 -14.13 12.29
N CYS A 392 -2.49 -13.15 12.37
CA CYS A 392 -1.59 -12.82 11.26
C CYS A 392 -0.62 -13.98 10.96
N PHE A 393 -0.07 -14.63 11.99
CA PHE A 393 0.83 -15.78 11.86
C PHE A 393 0.13 -16.94 11.13
N PHE A 394 -1.04 -17.37 11.62
CA PHE A 394 -1.78 -18.49 10.99
C PHE A 394 -2.25 -18.14 9.58
N SER A 395 -2.67 -16.89 9.34
CA SER A 395 -3.05 -16.44 8.01
C SER A 395 -1.84 -16.45 7.06
N ALA A 396 -0.67 -15.98 7.51
CA ALA A 396 0.57 -16.00 6.72
C ALA A 396 0.97 -17.44 6.37
N ALA A 397 0.86 -18.38 7.33
CA ALA A 397 1.10 -19.80 7.09
C ALA A 397 0.13 -20.37 6.03
N LEU A 398 -1.16 -20.04 6.15
CA LEU A 398 -2.17 -20.42 5.14
C LEU A 398 -1.82 -19.87 3.75
N GLY A 399 -1.41 -18.61 3.66
CA GLY A 399 -0.95 -17.99 2.42
C GLY A 399 0.26 -18.69 1.81
N ALA A 400 1.24 -19.09 2.62
CA ALA A 400 2.40 -19.88 2.17
C ALA A 400 1.99 -21.27 1.67
N VAL A 401 1.10 -21.96 2.39
CA VAL A 401 0.55 -23.27 1.97
C VAL A 401 -0.23 -23.13 0.66
N ALA A 402 -1.08 -22.12 0.52
CA ALA A 402 -1.81 -21.88 -0.72
C ALA A 402 -0.87 -21.67 -1.91
N TYR A 403 0.24 -20.96 -1.69
CA TYR A 403 1.22 -20.69 -2.75
C TYR A 403 1.96 -21.96 -3.23
N LEU A 404 2.03 -23.02 -2.42
CA LEU A 404 2.58 -24.32 -2.83
C LEU A 404 1.85 -24.92 -4.05
N PHE A 405 0.55 -24.63 -4.21
CA PHE A 405 -0.27 -25.15 -5.29
C PHE A 405 -0.34 -24.25 -6.52
N VAL A 406 0.35 -23.11 -6.50
CA VAL A 406 0.48 -22.23 -7.68
C VAL A 406 1.26 -22.97 -8.77
N ARG A 407 0.76 -22.91 -10.00
CA ARG A 407 1.46 -23.49 -11.15
C ARG A 407 2.71 -22.66 -11.45
N GLU A 408 3.76 -23.35 -11.83
CA GLU A 408 5.00 -22.78 -12.31
C GLU A 408 4.97 -22.70 -13.83
N VAL A 409 5.44 -21.60 -14.38
CA VAL A 409 5.74 -21.51 -15.81
C VAL A 409 7.11 -22.14 -15.99
N ASN A 410 7.18 -23.34 -16.57
CA ASN A 410 8.44 -23.91 -16.96
C ASN A 410 9.06 -23.00 -18.03
N SER A 411 10.15 -22.35 -17.68
CA SER A 411 10.99 -21.55 -18.58
C SER A 411 11.72 -22.41 -19.60
#